data_cefb8bc785eb60b66bdedbb63c010c3f
#
_entry.id   cefb8bc785eb60b66bdedbb63c010c3f
#
_cell.length_a   1.000
_cell.length_b   1.000
_cell.length_c   1.000
_cell.angle_alpha   90.00
_cell.angle_beta   90.00
_cell.angle_gamma   90.00
#
_symmetry.space_group_name_H-M   'P 1'
#
loop_
_entity.id
_entity.type
_entity.pdbx_description
1 polymer ?
#
loop_
_entity_poly.entity_id
_entity_poly.type
_entity_poly.pdbx_seq_one_letter_code
_entity_poly.pdbx_strand_id
1 'polypeptide(L)'
;MTPISEASFLQQVKALAYLHGWAFHHASPTQTAKGRWLTSGAPGFPDLVMAHPERGVIMAELKTTKGKTTAAQDGWMRALAPHVECYLWRPEDLTAIERRLSQC
;
A
#
# COMPACT_ATOMS: atom_id res chain seq x y z
N MET A 1 14.21 15.86 12.85
CA MET A 1 12.97 15.08 12.92
C MET A 1 13.22 13.65 12.46
N THR A 2 12.78 12.67 13.24
CA THR A 2 12.98 11.27 12.88
C THR A 2 12.07 10.89 11.73
N PRO A 3 12.59 10.22 10.68
CA PRO A 3 11.72 9.76 9.60
C PRO A 3 10.69 8.77 10.11
N ILE A 4 9.48 8.86 9.57
CA ILE A 4 8.41 7.92 9.91
C ILE A 4 8.75 6.53 9.35
N SER A 5 8.54 5.49 10.17
CA SER A 5 8.73 4.10 9.73
C SER A 5 7.64 3.67 8.76
N GLU A 6 7.93 2.63 7.96
CA GLU A 6 6.93 2.07 7.07
C GLU A 6 5.71 1.57 7.84
N ALA A 7 5.92 0.94 9.01
CA ALA A 7 4.83 0.46 9.84
C ALA A 7 3.94 1.59 10.35
N SER A 8 4.53 2.71 10.77
CA SER A 8 3.75 3.87 11.20
C SER A 8 3.00 4.50 10.04
N PHE A 9 3.63 4.59 8.89
CA PHE A 9 2.99 5.11 7.69
C PHE A 9 1.80 4.24 7.28
N LEU A 10 1.97 2.91 7.33
CA LEU A 10 0.87 1.98 7.07
C LEU A 10 -0.32 2.26 7.98
N GLN A 11 -0.09 2.49 9.27
CA GLN A 11 -1.17 2.77 10.20
C GLN A 11 -1.87 4.09 9.87
N GLN A 12 -1.15 5.10 9.42
CA GLN A 12 -1.74 6.37 9.00
C GLN A 12 -2.64 6.19 7.78
N VAL A 13 -2.18 5.44 6.78
CA VAL A 13 -2.98 5.16 5.57
C VAL A 13 -4.22 4.36 5.93
N LYS A 14 -4.07 3.35 6.78
CA LYS A 14 -5.19 2.53 7.24
C LYS A 14 -6.25 3.35 7.95
N ALA A 15 -5.82 4.28 8.83
CA ALA A 15 -6.76 5.15 9.54
C ALA A 15 -7.54 6.03 8.57
N LEU A 16 -6.88 6.59 7.55
CA LEU A 16 -7.55 7.39 6.52
C LEU A 16 -8.53 6.55 5.72
N ALA A 17 -8.15 5.33 5.36
CA ALA A 17 -9.01 4.42 4.61
C ALA A 17 -10.30 4.14 5.38
N TYR A 18 -10.19 3.79 6.65
CA TYR A 18 -11.35 3.53 7.49
C TYR A 18 -12.20 4.79 7.69
N LEU A 19 -11.56 5.94 7.89
CA LEU A 19 -12.29 7.19 8.04
C LEU A 19 -13.18 7.49 6.85
N HIS A 20 -12.73 7.15 5.66
CA HIS A 20 -13.45 7.44 4.41
C HIS A 20 -14.21 6.24 3.84
N GLY A 21 -14.35 5.17 4.62
CA GLY A 21 -15.23 4.05 4.25
C GLY A 21 -14.64 3.03 3.29
N TRP A 22 -13.31 2.97 3.15
CA TRP A 22 -12.66 2.01 2.27
C TRP A 22 -12.50 0.66 2.94
N ALA A 23 -12.76 -0.41 2.20
CA ALA A 23 -12.27 -1.74 2.54
C ALA A 23 -10.76 -1.75 2.36
N PHE A 24 -10.04 -2.41 3.27
CA PHE A 24 -8.58 -2.30 3.32
C PHE A 24 -7.96 -3.68 3.51
N HIS A 25 -7.09 -4.07 2.59
CA HIS A 25 -6.34 -5.32 2.68
C HIS A 25 -4.85 -5.02 2.61
N HIS A 26 -4.11 -5.56 3.56
CA HIS A 26 -2.65 -5.47 3.61
C HIS A 26 -2.07 -6.88 3.72
N ALA A 27 -1.22 -7.24 2.77
CA ALA A 27 -0.52 -8.52 2.79
C ALA A 27 0.73 -8.36 3.66
N SER A 28 0.81 -9.17 4.72
CA SER A 28 1.96 -9.15 5.64
C SER A 28 2.71 -10.46 5.57
N PRO A 29 4.06 -10.43 5.67
CA PRO A 29 4.81 -11.67 5.83
C PRO A 29 4.41 -12.37 7.14
N THR A 30 4.34 -13.69 7.11
CA THR A 30 4.01 -14.49 8.28
C THR A 30 5.23 -15.32 8.68
N GLN A 31 5.55 -15.34 9.97
CA GLN A 31 6.65 -16.13 10.48
C GLN A 31 6.16 -17.53 10.80
N THR A 32 6.88 -18.56 10.31
CA THR A 32 6.57 -19.97 10.62
C THR A 32 7.03 -20.31 12.04
N ALA A 33 6.60 -21.49 12.54
CA ALA A 33 7.03 -22.00 13.83
C ALA A 33 8.55 -22.18 13.92
N LYS A 34 9.24 -22.34 12.78
CA LYS A 34 10.70 -22.46 12.73
C LYS A 34 11.42 -21.13 12.55
N GLY A 35 10.70 -20.02 12.65
CA GLY A 35 11.27 -18.67 12.52
C GLY A 35 11.47 -18.17 11.10
N ARG A 36 11.05 -18.93 10.10
CA ARG A 36 11.16 -18.48 8.69
C ARG A 36 10.03 -17.53 8.35
N TRP A 37 10.37 -16.49 7.58
CA TRP A 37 9.37 -15.57 7.06
C TRP A 37 8.79 -16.11 5.75
N LEU A 38 7.47 -16.19 5.67
CA LEU A 38 6.75 -16.58 4.47
C LEU A 38 5.91 -15.41 3.99
N THR A 39 6.01 -15.10 2.71
CA THR A 39 5.14 -14.14 2.06
C THR A 39 4.12 -14.91 1.24
N SER A 40 2.85 -14.67 1.52
CA SER A 40 1.77 -15.25 0.75
C SER A 40 1.67 -14.54 -0.60
N GLY A 41 1.54 -15.31 -1.68
CA GLY A 41 1.39 -14.77 -3.02
C GLY A 41 2.70 -14.52 -3.75
N ALA A 42 2.61 -13.84 -4.88
CA ALA A 42 3.76 -13.60 -5.75
C ALA A 42 4.66 -12.49 -5.19
N PRO A 43 5.99 -12.64 -5.34
CA PRO A 43 6.90 -11.56 -4.94
C PRO A 43 6.59 -10.27 -5.67
N GLY A 44 6.64 -9.16 -4.93
CA GLY A 44 6.46 -7.82 -5.50
C GLY A 44 5.02 -7.39 -5.70
N PHE A 45 4.04 -8.24 -5.39
CA PHE A 45 2.64 -7.82 -5.45
C PHE A 45 2.42 -6.62 -4.51
N PRO A 46 1.60 -5.62 -4.91
CA PRO A 46 1.42 -4.42 -4.09
C PRO A 46 0.99 -4.71 -2.66
N ASP A 47 1.51 -3.92 -1.71
CA ASP A 47 1.23 -4.10 -0.28
C ASP A 47 -0.24 -3.97 0.06
N LEU A 48 -0.95 -3.07 -0.63
CA LEU A 48 -2.32 -2.72 -0.30
C LEU A 48 -3.25 -2.95 -1.46
N VAL A 49 -4.43 -3.48 -1.16
CA VAL A 49 -5.59 -3.44 -2.05
C VAL A 49 -6.72 -2.80 -1.28
N MET A 50 -7.31 -1.76 -1.83
CA MET A 50 -8.38 -1.02 -1.19
C MET A 50 -9.54 -0.86 -2.16
N ALA A 51 -10.77 -0.93 -1.64
CA ALA A 51 -11.96 -0.80 -2.47
C ALA A 51 -13.03 0.00 -1.75
N HIS A 52 -13.77 0.78 -2.52
CA HIS A 52 -14.88 1.58 -2.03
C HIS A 52 -16.04 1.43 -3.01
N PRO A 53 -17.28 1.24 -2.51
CA PRO A 53 -18.41 0.99 -3.41
C PRO A 53 -18.63 2.09 -4.45
N GLU A 54 -18.24 3.32 -4.15
CA GLU A 54 -18.48 4.47 -5.02
C GLU A 54 -17.21 5.10 -5.56
N ARG A 55 -16.03 4.79 -4.97
CA ARG A 55 -14.79 5.47 -5.31
C ARG A 55 -13.78 4.60 -6.03
N GLY A 56 -14.06 3.32 -6.18
CA GLY A 56 -13.27 2.43 -7.01
C GLY A 56 -12.33 1.52 -6.25
N VAL A 57 -11.29 1.07 -6.95
CA VAL A 57 -10.28 0.15 -6.44
C VAL A 57 -8.92 0.80 -6.59
N ILE A 58 -8.12 0.72 -5.52
CA ILE A 58 -6.75 1.24 -5.52
C ILE A 58 -5.81 0.11 -5.10
N MET A 59 -4.70 -0.03 -5.81
CA MET A 59 -3.57 -0.85 -5.38
C MET A 59 -2.39 0.05 -5.11
N ALA A 60 -1.72 -0.15 -3.98
CA ALA A 60 -0.63 0.74 -3.59
C ALA A 60 0.53 -0.01 -2.96
N GLU A 61 1.73 0.46 -3.28
CA GLU A 61 2.97 0.05 -2.63
C GLU A 61 3.38 1.13 -1.67
N LEU A 62 3.70 0.78 -0.42
CA LEU A 62 4.15 1.73 0.60
C LEU A 62 5.66 1.66 0.74
N LYS A 63 6.30 2.82 0.77
CA LYS A 63 7.73 2.94 1.00
C LYS A 63 8.01 4.08 1.96
N THR A 64 9.12 3.99 2.66
CA THR A 64 9.63 5.14 3.42
C THR A 64 10.11 6.22 2.44
N THR A 65 10.40 7.41 2.97
CA THR A 65 10.85 8.53 2.14
C THR A 65 12.04 8.17 1.24
N LYS A 66 12.94 7.31 1.73
CA LYS A 66 14.15 6.92 0.98
C LYS A 66 14.14 5.46 0.52
N GLY A 67 13.07 4.73 0.79
CA GLY A 67 12.97 3.34 0.38
C GLY A 67 12.89 3.19 -1.13
N LYS A 68 13.46 2.10 -1.65
CA LYS A 68 13.48 1.84 -3.10
C LYS A 68 12.59 0.65 -3.43
N THR A 69 11.97 0.70 -4.60
CA THR A 69 11.22 -0.44 -5.11
C THR A 69 12.16 -1.51 -5.63
N THR A 70 11.66 -2.74 -5.68
CA THR A 70 12.38 -3.86 -6.30
C THR A 70 11.93 -4.02 -7.75
N ALA A 71 12.69 -4.77 -8.54
CA ALA A 71 12.32 -5.08 -9.92
C ALA A 71 10.97 -5.82 -9.99
N ALA A 72 10.71 -6.71 -9.03
CA ALA A 72 9.44 -7.44 -8.97
C ALA A 72 8.26 -6.49 -8.71
N GLN A 73 8.43 -5.53 -7.78
CA GLN A 73 7.42 -4.51 -7.51
C GLN A 73 7.15 -3.65 -8.74
N ASP A 74 8.20 -3.21 -9.41
CA ASP A 74 8.06 -2.39 -10.62
C ASP A 74 7.35 -3.15 -11.74
N GLY A 75 7.63 -4.45 -11.87
CA GLY A 75 6.98 -5.31 -12.86
C GLY A 75 5.47 -5.41 -12.63
N TRP A 76 5.06 -5.66 -11.39
CA TRP A 76 3.64 -5.71 -11.03
C TRP A 76 2.94 -4.38 -11.28
N MET A 77 3.55 -3.26 -10.87
CA MET A 77 2.94 -1.95 -11.07
C MET A 77 2.81 -1.61 -12.55
N ARG A 78 3.78 -1.98 -13.35
CA ARG A 78 3.72 -1.77 -14.80
C ARG A 78 2.58 -2.55 -15.44
N ALA A 79 2.36 -3.78 -14.98
CA ALA A 79 1.29 -4.63 -15.50
C ALA A 79 -0.10 -4.17 -15.05
N LEU A 80 -0.22 -3.69 -13.82
CA LEU A 80 -1.51 -3.30 -13.24
C LEU A 80 -1.95 -1.89 -13.62
N ALA A 81 -1.01 -0.96 -13.75
CA ALA A 81 -1.32 0.47 -13.93
C ALA A 81 -2.24 0.78 -15.11
N PRO A 82 -2.15 0.08 -16.28
CA PRO A 82 -3.09 0.35 -17.38
C PRO A 82 -4.54 -0.03 -17.07
N HIS A 83 -4.78 -0.86 -16.05
CA HIS A 83 -6.10 -1.43 -15.77
C HIS A 83 -6.67 -1.04 -14.41
N VAL A 84 -5.80 -0.73 -13.44
CA VAL A 84 -6.19 -0.45 -12.07
C VAL A 84 -5.46 0.79 -11.60
N GLU A 85 -6.13 1.60 -10.80
CA GLU A 85 -5.50 2.77 -10.19
C GLU A 85 -4.41 2.31 -9.22
N CYS A 86 -3.16 2.64 -9.51
CA CYS A 86 -1.99 2.17 -8.77
C CYS A 86 -1.14 3.34 -8.30
N TYR A 87 -0.57 3.21 -7.10
CA TYR A 87 0.29 4.23 -6.51
C TYR A 87 1.51 3.62 -5.84
N LEU A 88 2.61 4.35 -5.88
CA LEU A 88 3.71 4.20 -4.94
C LEU A 88 3.56 5.36 -3.95
N TRP A 89 3.21 5.05 -2.71
CA TRP A 89 2.97 6.06 -1.69
C TRP A 89 4.12 6.14 -0.71
N ARG A 90 4.50 7.37 -0.40
CA ARG A 90 5.51 7.71 0.59
C ARG A 90 4.91 8.64 1.63
N PRO A 91 5.53 8.78 2.82
CA PRO A 91 4.95 9.65 3.88
C PRO A 91 4.65 11.08 3.43
N GLU A 92 5.47 11.64 2.55
CA GLU A 92 5.26 13.00 2.02
C GLU A 92 4.01 13.11 1.15
N ASP A 93 3.42 11.97 0.76
CA ASP A 93 2.21 11.96 -0.07
C ASP A 93 0.93 11.96 0.76
N LEU A 94 1.00 12.03 2.08
CA LEU A 94 -0.14 11.79 2.96
C LEU A 94 -1.32 12.73 2.66
N THR A 95 -1.06 13.98 2.35
CA THR A 95 -2.12 14.94 1.98
C THR A 95 -2.82 14.53 0.69
N ALA A 96 -2.04 14.11 -0.31
CA ALA A 96 -2.59 13.64 -1.59
C ALA A 96 -3.39 12.35 -1.39
N ILE A 97 -2.91 11.45 -0.51
CA ILE A 97 -3.61 10.21 -0.18
C ILE A 97 -4.98 10.54 0.42
N GLU A 98 -5.02 11.41 1.43
CA GLU A 98 -6.28 11.78 2.05
C GLU A 98 -7.23 12.39 1.03
N ARG A 99 -6.73 13.27 0.18
CA ARG A 99 -7.56 13.90 -0.85
C ARG A 99 -8.18 12.85 -1.77
N ARG A 100 -7.39 11.87 -2.20
CA ARG A 100 -7.91 10.82 -3.07
C ARG A 100 -8.96 9.96 -2.35
N LEU A 101 -8.69 9.56 -1.11
CA LEU A 101 -9.59 8.66 -0.38
C LEU A 101 -10.91 9.33 0.00
N SER A 102 -10.92 10.65 0.14
CA SER A 102 -12.12 11.42 0.49
C SER A 102 -12.97 11.83 -0.72
N GLN A 103 -12.53 11.55 -1.95
CA GLN A 103 -13.20 12.00 -3.18
C GLN A 103 -13.80 10.84 -3.96
N CYS A 104 -14.90 11.11 -4.60
CA CYS A 104 -15.55 10.16 -5.52
C CYS A 104 -14.84 10.09 -6.87
#